data_d8085a3db76855decc7e981ba56d338a
#
_entry.id   d8085a3db76855decc7e981ba56d338a
#
_cell.length_a   1.000
_cell.length_b   1.000
_cell.length_c   1.000
_cell.angle_alpha   90.00
_cell.angle_beta   90.00
_cell.angle_gamma   90.00
#
_symmetry.space_group_name_H-M   'P 1'
#
loop_
_entity.id
_entity.type
_entity.pdbx_description
1 polymer ?
#
loop_
_entity_poly.entity_id
_entity_poly.type
_entity_poly.pdbx_seq_one_letter_code
_entity_poly.pdbx_strand_id
1 'polypeptide(L)'
;MRSRGWSRSSGTRDTLLSAARDVFLAKGYADATVADIVETSGISVGSLYHHFGGKPGLFLALWEQFMRGQEERTSRAAKAVKGAAGSEKFLAGARAYLEGSWEQREVARLFLESDGPVEFTTLRRQRGWNWIGGNKRLLGLDDSRESQVLVVLLTTMMGEAGREVAACESDRDATVTIDETIRLVRRLLPTPEGVAEPTP
;
A
#
# COMPACT_ATOMS: atom_id res chain seq x y z
N MET A 1 -24.90 11.80 28.72
CA MET A 1 -23.72 12.70 28.77
C MET A 1 -22.43 11.89 28.58
N ARG A 2 -22.16 11.31 27.39
CA ARG A 2 -20.99 10.45 27.09
C ARG A 2 -20.47 10.62 25.64
N SER A 3 -20.23 11.84 25.17
CA SER A 3 -19.68 12.01 23.80
C SER A 3 -18.42 12.87 23.69
N ARG A 4 -17.90 13.45 24.79
CA ARG A 4 -16.71 14.31 24.75
C ARG A 4 -15.37 13.58 24.85
N GLY A 5 -15.33 12.32 25.25
CA GLY A 5 -14.10 11.55 25.40
C GLY A 5 -13.56 10.99 24.07
N TRP A 6 -14.44 10.55 23.19
CA TRP A 6 -14.08 9.90 21.92
C TRP A 6 -13.51 10.87 20.88
N SER A 7 -14.02 12.09 20.79
CA SER A 7 -13.51 13.08 19.82
C SER A 7 -12.14 13.65 20.17
N ARG A 8 -11.79 13.74 21.46
CA ARG A 8 -10.46 14.19 21.90
C ARG A 8 -9.40 13.10 21.70
N SER A 9 -9.74 11.85 21.94
CA SER A 9 -8.81 10.73 21.77
C SER A 9 -8.45 10.47 20.30
N SER A 10 -9.43 10.60 19.38
CA SER A 10 -9.14 10.50 17.93
C SER A 10 -8.27 11.66 17.46
N GLY A 11 -8.57 12.90 17.86
CA GLY A 11 -7.76 14.07 17.50
C GLY A 11 -6.31 13.96 17.99
N THR A 12 -6.09 13.49 19.24
CA THR A 12 -4.76 13.26 19.78
C THR A 12 -3.99 12.21 19.00
N ARG A 13 -4.65 11.11 18.65
CA ARG A 13 -4.05 10.03 17.87
C ARG A 13 -3.64 10.51 16.47
N ASP A 14 -4.48 11.25 15.79
CA ASP A 14 -4.21 11.79 14.47
C ASP A 14 -3.09 12.84 14.49
N THR A 15 -3.04 13.69 15.51
CA THR A 15 -1.97 14.66 15.71
C THR A 15 -0.61 13.97 15.90
N LEU A 16 -0.54 12.93 16.74
CA LEU A 16 0.67 12.13 16.94
C LEU A 16 1.12 11.43 15.67
N LEU A 17 0.20 10.87 14.89
CA LEU A 17 0.53 10.21 13.61
C LEU A 17 1.05 11.22 12.57
N SER A 18 0.44 12.41 12.48
CA SER A 18 0.92 13.45 11.57
C SER A 18 2.33 13.90 11.95
N ALA A 19 2.57 14.19 13.22
CA ALA A 19 3.90 14.58 13.71
C ALA A 19 4.94 13.47 13.49
N ALA A 20 4.58 12.22 13.76
CA ALA A 20 5.47 11.09 13.53
C ALA A 20 5.82 10.94 12.04
N ARG A 21 4.84 11.11 11.13
CA ARG A 21 5.09 11.14 9.69
C ARG A 21 6.11 12.20 9.32
N ASP A 22 5.90 13.43 9.76
CA ASP A 22 6.77 14.55 9.41
C ASP A 22 8.19 14.35 9.95
N VAL A 23 8.34 13.85 11.18
CA VAL A 23 9.63 13.50 11.78
C VAL A 23 10.31 12.36 11.05
N PHE A 24 9.58 11.29 10.71
CA PHE A 24 10.16 10.15 9.98
C PHE A 24 10.57 10.51 8.55
N LEU A 25 9.81 11.37 7.87
CA LEU A 25 10.19 11.86 6.54
C LEU A 25 11.45 12.74 6.59
N ALA A 26 11.62 13.52 7.65
CA ALA A 26 12.78 14.42 7.79
C ALA A 26 14.06 13.70 8.24
N LYS A 27 13.95 12.69 9.11
CA LYS A 27 15.11 12.06 9.80
C LYS A 27 15.29 10.57 9.47
N GLY A 28 14.32 9.93 8.82
CA GLY A 28 14.25 8.47 8.74
C GLY A 28 13.78 7.84 10.06
N TYR A 29 13.49 6.52 10.00
CA TYR A 29 13.06 5.80 11.21
C TYR A 29 14.19 5.67 12.25
N ALA A 30 15.42 5.38 11.82
CA ALA A 30 16.53 5.12 12.74
C ALA A 30 16.82 6.33 13.66
N ASP A 31 16.97 7.50 13.07
CA ASP A 31 17.41 8.72 13.77
C ASP A 31 16.28 9.51 14.43
N ALA A 32 15.02 9.23 14.07
CA ALA A 32 13.86 9.83 14.73
C ALA A 32 13.73 9.37 16.18
N THR A 33 13.42 10.31 17.09
CA THR A 33 13.23 10.02 18.51
C THR A 33 11.79 10.31 18.96
N VAL A 34 11.39 9.71 20.09
CA VAL A 34 10.11 10.04 20.75
C VAL A 34 10.06 11.52 21.15
N ALA A 35 11.21 12.10 21.54
CA ALA A 35 11.31 13.51 21.91
C ALA A 35 10.98 14.42 20.72
N ASP A 36 11.51 14.14 19.53
CA ASP A 36 11.20 14.88 18.30
C ASP A 36 9.70 14.88 17.99
N ILE A 37 9.07 13.71 18.12
CA ILE A 37 7.63 13.55 17.82
C ILE A 37 6.77 14.31 18.84
N VAL A 38 7.16 14.26 20.11
CA VAL A 38 6.47 14.99 21.20
C VAL A 38 6.62 16.50 21.02
N GLU A 39 7.81 16.97 20.67
CA GLU A 39 8.07 18.38 20.37
C GLU A 39 7.23 18.85 19.16
N THR A 40 7.24 18.08 18.08
CA THR A 40 6.47 18.41 16.85
C THR A 40 4.95 18.38 17.08
N SER A 41 4.46 17.42 17.87
CA SER A 41 3.01 17.25 18.09
C SER A 41 2.45 18.16 19.20
N GLY A 42 3.27 18.61 20.13
CA GLY A 42 2.84 19.26 21.39
C GLY A 42 2.08 18.32 22.35
N ILE A 43 2.07 17.00 22.08
CA ILE A 43 1.39 15.99 22.90
C ILE A 43 2.39 15.37 23.89
N SER A 44 1.93 15.06 25.09
CA SER A 44 2.81 14.50 26.14
C SER A 44 3.34 13.09 25.78
N VAL A 45 4.55 12.79 26.28
CA VAL A 45 5.18 11.46 26.16
C VAL A 45 4.26 10.35 26.67
N GLY A 46 3.59 10.57 27.81
CA GLY A 46 2.64 9.59 28.37
C GLY A 46 1.47 9.26 27.44
N SER A 47 0.96 10.29 26.72
CA SER A 47 -0.10 10.09 25.72
C SER A 47 0.40 9.30 24.51
N LEU A 48 1.62 9.57 24.03
CA LEU A 48 2.22 8.82 22.92
C LEU A 48 2.35 7.34 23.27
N TYR A 49 2.90 7.02 24.43
CA TYR A 49 3.03 5.62 24.86
C TYR A 49 1.67 4.95 25.09
N HIS A 50 0.68 5.66 25.62
CA HIS A 50 -0.67 5.15 25.79
C HIS A 50 -1.34 4.78 24.45
N HIS A 51 -1.18 5.60 23.41
CA HIS A 51 -1.83 5.38 22.13
C HIS A 51 -1.10 4.42 21.19
N PHE A 52 0.23 4.37 21.27
CA PHE A 52 1.06 3.69 20.27
C PHE A 52 2.13 2.78 20.87
N GLY A 53 2.37 2.80 22.16
CA GLY A 53 3.43 2.01 22.79
C GLY A 53 4.85 2.49 22.48
N GLY A 54 5.01 3.62 21.77
CA GLY A 54 6.31 4.21 21.44
C GLY A 54 6.54 4.39 19.93
N LYS A 55 7.80 4.69 19.55
CA LYS A 55 8.22 4.91 18.15
C LYS A 55 7.88 3.75 17.22
N PRO A 56 8.13 2.47 17.58
CA PRO A 56 7.75 1.34 16.74
C PRO A 56 6.25 1.32 16.40
N GLY A 57 5.38 1.49 17.38
CA GLY A 57 3.94 1.47 17.18
C GLY A 57 3.44 2.62 16.30
N LEU A 58 4.06 3.81 16.39
CA LEU A 58 3.78 4.92 15.48
C LEU A 58 4.15 4.58 14.02
N PHE A 59 5.33 4.01 13.80
CA PHE A 59 5.76 3.60 12.47
C PHE A 59 4.82 2.56 11.86
N LEU A 60 4.47 1.53 12.62
CA LEU A 60 3.54 0.49 12.17
C LEU A 60 2.14 1.05 11.90
N ALA A 61 1.66 1.98 12.73
CA ALA A 61 0.35 2.61 12.52
C ALA A 61 0.33 3.50 11.26
N LEU A 62 1.42 4.19 10.94
CA LEU A 62 1.57 4.95 9.69
C LEU A 62 1.60 4.01 8.48
N TRP A 63 2.34 2.92 8.56
CA TRP A 63 2.35 1.91 7.50
C TRP A 63 0.98 1.29 7.27
N GLU A 64 0.27 0.96 8.34
CA GLU A 64 -1.11 0.46 8.23
C GLU A 64 -2.05 1.47 7.58
N GLN A 65 -1.91 2.75 7.92
CA GLN A 65 -2.70 3.83 7.30
C GLN A 65 -2.40 3.94 5.81
N PHE A 66 -1.12 3.92 5.42
CA PHE A 66 -0.68 3.92 4.02
C PHE A 66 -1.27 2.72 3.25
N MET A 67 -1.11 1.51 3.78
CA MET A 67 -1.59 0.29 3.13
C MET A 67 -3.12 0.24 3.02
N ARG A 68 -3.83 0.74 4.01
CA ARG A 68 -5.30 0.87 3.95
C ARG A 68 -5.73 1.83 2.85
N GLY A 69 -5.06 2.97 2.71
CA GLY A 69 -5.31 3.91 1.61
C GLY A 69 -5.10 3.25 0.25
N GLN A 70 -4.06 2.45 0.09
CA GLN A 70 -3.82 1.68 -1.14
C GLN A 70 -4.92 0.63 -1.40
N GLU A 71 -5.37 -0.11 -0.38
CA GLU A 71 -6.45 -1.08 -0.51
C GLU A 71 -7.79 -0.43 -0.90
N GLU A 72 -8.12 0.70 -0.28
CA GLU A 72 -9.34 1.45 -0.60
C GLU A 72 -9.32 1.98 -2.04
N ARG A 73 -8.17 2.50 -2.48
CA ARG A 73 -7.95 3.02 -3.82
C ARG A 73 -8.11 1.91 -4.88
N THR A 74 -7.39 0.80 -4.70
CA THR A 74 -7.45 -0.36 -5.61
C THR A 74 -8.84 -0.97 -5.67
N SER A 75 -9.49 -1.16 -4.53
CA SER A 75 -10.85 -1.69 -4.44
C SER A 75 -11.86 -0.77 -5.13
N ARG A 76 -11.74 0.54 -4.98
CA ARG A 76 -12.59 1.53 -5.63
C ARG A 76 -12.44 1.47 -7.15
N ALA A 77 -11.20 1.43 -7.64
CA ALA A 77 -10.91 1.34 -9.08
C ALA A 77 -11.44 0.03 -9.68
N ALA A 78 -11.21 -1.10 -9.02
CA ALA A 78 -11.72 -2.39 -9.47
C ALA A 78 -13.27 -2.46 -9.52
N LYS A 79 -13.94 -1.81 -8.56
CA LYS A 79 -15.41 -1.74 -8.52
C LYS A 79 -16.00 -0.77 -9.55
N ALA A 80 -15.24 0.23 -10.01
CA ALA A 80 -15.69 1.20 -11.01
C ALA A 80 -15.89 0.57 -12.39
N VAL A 81 -15.14 -0.47 -12.73
CA VAL A 81 -15.28 -1.25 -14.01
C VAL A 81 -16.36 -2.31 -13.87
N LYS A 82 -17.62 -1.87 -13.86
CA LYS A 82 -18.80 -2.73 -13.70
C LYS A 82 -18.90 -3.73 -14.86
N GLY A 83 -19.26 -4.99 -14.56
CA GLY A 83 -19.44 -6.04 -15.55
C GLY A 83 -18.17 -6.55 -16.23
N ALA A 84 -17.00 -5.97 -15.93
CA ALA A 84 -15.74 -6.39 -16.49
C ALA A 84 -15.24 -7.72 -15.90
N ALA A 85 -14.43 -8.43 -16.68
CA ALA A 85 -13.74 -9.64 -16.25
C ALA A 85 -12.77 -9.35 -15.07
N GLY A 86 -12.36 -10.40 -14.36
CA GLY A 86 -11.41 -10.29 -13.25
C GLY A 86 -10.09 -9.64 -13.66
N SER A 87 -9.59 -9.94 -14.86
CA SER A 87 -8.38 -9.34 -15.45
C SER A 87 -8.49 -7.82 -15.61
N GLU A 88 -9.61 -7.30 -16.13
CA GLU A 88 -9.81 -5.86 -16.28
C GLU A 88 -9.96 -5.14 -14.92
N LYS A 89 -10.64 -5.77 -13.95
CA LYS A 89 -10.71 -5.27 -12.58
C LYS A 89 -9.34 -5.24 -11.90
N PHE A 90 -8.53 -6.27 -12.14
CA PHE A 90 -7.15 -6.31 -11.65
C PHE A 90 -6.30 -5.19 -12.24
N LEU A 91 -6.36 -4.97 -13.56
CA LEU A 91 -5.62 -3.90 -14.24
C LEU A 91 -6.03 -2.51 -13.73
N ALA A 92 -7.33 -2.27 -13.54
CA ALA A 92 -7.81 -1.02 -12.96
C ALA A 92 -7.28 -0.80 -11.54
N GLY A 93 -7.31 -1.83 -10.68
CA GLY A 93 -6.75 -1.79 -9.34
C GLY A 93 -5.23 -1.61 -9.34
N ALA A 94 -4.52 -2.33 -10.23
CA ALA A 94 -3.08 -2.24 -10.40
C ALA A 94 -2.63 -0.81 -10.78
N ARG A 95 -3.30 -0.20 -11.76
CA ARG A 95 -3.04 1.21 -12.13
C ARG A 95 -3.25 2.14 -10.94
N ALA A 96 -4.39 2.03 -10.27
CA ALA A 96 -4.71 2.87 -9.11
C ALA A 96 -3.71 2.69 -7.94
N TYR A 97 -3.14 1.48 -7.77
CA TYR A 97 -2.06 1.23 -6.81
C TYR A 97 -0.79 1.99 -7.18
N LEU A 98 -0.36 1.94 -8.45
CA LEU A 98 0.84 2.62 -8.94
C LEU A 98 0.69 4.15 -8.87
N GLU A 99 -0.47 4.67 -9.29
CA GLU A 99 -0.79 6.11 -9.15
C GLU A 99 -0.76 6.54 -7.69
N GLY A 100 -1.31 5.73 -6.78
CA GLY A 100 -1.24 5.97 -5.34
C GLY A 100 0.17 5.90 -4.77
N SER A 101 1.04 5.05 -5.33
CA SER A 101 2.46 4.99 -4.97
C SER A 101 3.19 6.26 -5.35
N TRP A 102 2.87 6.85 -6.51
CA TRP A 102 3.42 8.14 -6.93
C TRP A 102 2.89 9.31 -6.10
N GLU A 103 1.57 9.40 -5.91
CA GLU A 103 0.95 10.46 -5.12
C GLU A 103 1.49 10.53 -3.67
N GLN A 104 1.79 9.37 -3.09
CA GLN A 104 2.30 9.24 -1.72
C GLN A 104 3.78 8.81 -1.70
N ARG A 105 4.56 9.15 -2.73
CA ARG A 105 5.93 8.65 -2.92
C ARG A 105 6.87 8.89 -1.75
N GLU A 106 6.73 10.01 -1.05
CA GLU A 106 7.57 10.28 0.14
C GLU A 106 7.33 9.25 1.24
N VAL A 107 6.05 8.98 1.53
CA VAL A 107 5.66 7.97 2.53
C VAL A 107 5.97 6.55 2.04
N ALA A 108 5.78 6.28 0.75
CA ALA A 108 6.14 4.99 0.16
C ALA A 108 7.66 4.73 0.32
N ARG A 109 8.51 5.69 -0.01
CA ARG A 109 9.97 5.60 0.17
C ARG A 109 10.36 5.34 1.62
N LEU A 110 9.73 6.03 2.58
CA LEU A 110 9.98 5.78 4.01
C LEU A 110 9.84 4.29 4.38
N PHE A 111 8.81 3.60 3.86
CA PHE A 111 8.59 2.18 4.16
C PHE A 111 9.42 1.21 3.31
N LEU A 112 10.00 1.69 2.22
CA LEU A 112 10.82 0.90 1.31
C LEU A 112 12.31 0.95 1.65
N GLU A 113 12.78 2.12 2.10
CA GLU A 113 14.18 2.41 2.34
C GLU A 113 14.58 2.27 3.81
N SER A 114 13.62 2.25 4.74
CA SER A 114 13.92 2.16 6.15
C SER A 114 13.88 0.72 6.65
N ASP A 115 14.79 0.39 7.55
CA ASP A 115 14.82 -0.91 8.22
C ASP A 115 13.61 -1.12 9.14
N GLY A 116 12.94 -0.05 9.56
CA GLY A 116 11.76 -0.10 10.41
C GLY A 116 11.99 -0.84 11.74
N PRO A 117 10.94 -1.08 12.53
CA PRO A 117 11.00 -1.95 13.70
C PRO A 117 11.07 -3.43 13.28
N VAL A 118 11.59 -4.29 14.17
CA VAL A 118 11.81 -5.74 13.92
C VAL A 118 10.53 -6.43 13.42
N GLU A 119 9.38 -6.07 13.95
CA GLU A 119 8.08 -6.65 13.60
C GLU A 119 7.61 -6.27 12.19
N PHE A 120 8.16 -5.21 11.62
CA PHE A 120 7.73 -4.66 10.33
C PHE A 120 7.90 -5.68 9.19
N THR A 121 9.01 -6.40 9.15
CA THR A 121 9.27 -7.42 8.12
C THR A 121 8.21 -8.52 8.12
N THR A 122 7.79 -8.97 9.31
CA THR A 122 6.76 -10.02 9.45
C THR A 122 5.40 -9.51 8.99
N LEU A 123 5.02 -8.30 9.42
CA LEU A 123 3.74 -7.68 9.03
C LEU A 123 3.69 -7.40 7.52
N ARG A 124 4.79 -6.93 6.93
CA ARG A 124 4.90 -6.71 5.48
C ARG A 124 4.71 -8.01 4.70
N ARG A 125 5.32 -9.11 5.16
CA ARG A 125 5.15 -10.44 4.54
C ARG A 125 3.71 -10.93 4.64
N GLN A 126 3.10 -10.82 5.81
CA GLN A 126 1.71 -11.21 6.01
C GLN A 126 0.75 -10.41 5.12
N ARG A 127 0.99 -9.12 4.98
CA ARG A 127 0.21 -8.26 4.08
C ARG A 127 0.35 -8.71 2.62
N GLY A 128 1.56 -9.05 2.18
CA GLY A 128 1.80 -9.61 0.85
C GLY A 128 0.96 -10.88 0.59
N TRP A 129 0.89 -11.79 1.54
CA TRP A 129 0.02 -12.98 1.44
C TRP A 129 -1.47 -12.64 1.34
N ASN A 130 -1.93 -11.64 2.08
CA ASN A 130 -3.33 -11.17 2.00
C ASN A 130 -3.64 -10.61 0.60
N TRP A 131 -2.72 -9.85 0.00
CA TRP A 131 -2.85 -9.35 -1.37
C TRP A 131 -2.86 -10.49 -2.39
N ILE A 132 -1.97 -11.48 -2.26
CA ILE A 132 -1.97 -12.70 -3.11
C ILE A 132 -3.34 -13.37 -3.07
N GLY A 133 -3.88 -13.63 -1.88
CA GLY A 133 -5.19 -14.25 -1.72
C GLY A 133 -6.35 -13.41 -2.29
N GLY A 134 -6.27 -12.08 -2.14
CA GLY A 134 -7.22 -11.14 -2.75
C GLY A 134 -7.19 -11.15 -4.26
N ASN A 135 -6.00 -11.08 -4.85
CA ASN A 135 -5.78 -11.10 -6.30
C ASN A 135 -6.20 -12.43 -6.93
N LYS A 136 -5.91 -13.56 -6.26
CA LYS A 136 -6.36 -14.89 -6.70
C LYS A 136 -7.89 -14.94 -6.86
N ARG A 137 -8.62 -14.48 -5.84
CA ARG A 137 -10.09 -14.43 -5.89
C ARG A 137 -10.60 -13.45 -6.94
N LEU A 138 -9.98 -12.27 -7.08
CA LEU A 138 -10.37 -11.26 -8.06
C LEU A 138 -10.23 -11.76 -9.49
N LEU A 139 -9.14 -12.50 -9.76
CA LEU A 139 -8.84 -13.07 -11.08
C LEU A 139 -9.62 -14.38 -11.37
N GLY A 140 -10.30 -14.96 -10.38
CA GLY A 140 -11.02 -16.23 -10.52
C GLY A 140 -10.09 -17.43 -10.77
N LEU A 141 -8.85 -17.38 -10.25
CA LEU A 141 -7.85 -18.42 -10.44
C LEU A 141 -8.15 -19.65 -9.57
N ASP A 142 -7.95 -20.83 -10.16
CA ASP A 142 -8.09 -22.14 -9.49
C ASP A 142 -6.92 -22.45 -8.52
N ASP A 143 -6.90 -23.69 -7.98
CA ASP A 143 -5.84 -24.14 -7.05
C ASP A 143 -4.66 -24.83 -7.77
N SER A 144 -4.56 -24.71 -9.11
CA SER A 144 -3.45 -25.26 -9.88
C SER A 144 -2.10 -24.62 -9.49
N ARG A 145 -1.03 -25.35 -9.75
CA ARG A 145 0.34 -24.81 -9.52
C ARG A 145 0.59 -23.58 -10.40
N GLU A 146 0.09 -23.57 -11.62
CA GLU A 146 0.22 -22.45 -12.56
C GLU A 146 -0.46 -21.20 -12.01
N SER A 147 -1.72 -21.30 -11.60
CA SER A 147 -2.48 -20.22 -10.97
C SER A 147 -1.79 -19.67 -9.72
N GLN A 148 -1.23 -20.56 -8.89
CA GLN A 148 -0.51 -20.16 -7.69
C GLN A 148 0.77 -19.38 -8.03
N VAL A 149 1.56 -19.84 -9.01
CA VAL A 149 2.77 -19.14 -9.46
C VAL A 149 2.40 -17.80 -10.10
N LEU A 150 1.40 -17.78 -10.96
CA LEU A 150 0.96 -16.56 -11.64
C LEU A 150 0.56 -15.45 -10.64
N VAL A 151 -0.29 -15.76 -9.66
CA VAL A 151 -0.74 -14.73 -8.70
C VAL A 151 0.39 -14.23 -7.81
N VAL A 152 1.34 -15.09 -7.43
CA VAL A 152 2.53 -14.69 -6.67
C VAL A 152 3.38 -13.74 -7.51
N LEU A 153 3.68 -14.10 -8.77
CA LEU A 153 4.47 -13.25 -9.67
C LEU A 153 3.81 -11.89 -9.91
N LEU A 154 2.52 -11.87 -10.24
CA LEU A 154 1.76 -10.64 -10.45
C LEU A 154 1.79 -9.74 -9.21
N THR A 155 1.55 -10.31 -8.03
CA THR A 155 1.50 -9.52 -6.79
C THR A 155 2.88 -8.99 -6.40
N THR A 156 3.94 -9.79 -6.53
CA THR A 156 5.31 -9.38 -6.23
C THR A 156 5.79 -8.31 -7.21
N MET A 157 5.52 -8.50 -8.50
CA MET A 157 5.87 -7.54 -9.54
C MET A 157 5.18 -6.19 -9.32
N MET A 158 3.91 -6.19 -8.90
CA MET A 158 3.21 -4.94 -8.56
C MET A 158 3.85 -4.22 -7.38
N GLY A 159 4.28 -4.96 -6.36
CA GLY A 159 5.01 -4.38 -5.22
C GLY A 159 6.31 -3.70 -5.65
N GLU A 160 7.08 -4.36 -6.53
CA GLU A 160 8.33 -3.81 -7.07
C GLU A 160 8.07 -2.61 -7.99
N ALA A 161 7.11 -2.72 -8.91
CA ALA A 161 6.72 -1.61 -9.77
C ALA A 161 6.24 -0.37 -8.97
N GLY A 162 5.56 -0.58 -7.85
CA GLY A 162 5.20 0.52 -6.94
C GLY A 162 6.41 1.23 -6.33
N ARG A 163 7.51 0.50 -6.09
CA ARG A 163 8.80 1.06 -5.67
C ARG A 163 9.42 1.92 -6.78
N GLU A 164 9.53 1.36 -7.97
CA GLU A 164 10.08 2.06 -9.13
C GLU A 164 9.32 3.35 -9.42
N VAL A 165 7.98 3.29 -9.38
CA VAL A 165 7.13 4.48 -9.55
C VAL A 165 7.40 5.51 -8.45
N ALA A 166 7.49 5.09 -7.17
CA ALA A 166 7.80 6.01 -6.08
C ALA A 166 9.20 6.61 -6.16
N ALA A 167 10.15 5.93 -6.82
CA ALA A 167 11.51 6.41 -7.05
C ALA A 167 11.65 7.38 -8.23
N CYS A 168 10.67 7.49 -9.12
CA CYS A 168 10.70 8.41 -10.25
C CYS A 168 10.96 9.86 -9.80
N GLU A 169 11.60 10.65 -10.68
CA GLU A 169 11.96 12.02 -10.39
C GLU A 169 10.92 13.04 -10.90
N SER A 170 10.04 12.62 -11.82
CA SER A 170 9.03 13.49 -12.42
C SER A 170 7.69 12.79 -12.65
N ASP A 171 6.61 13.56 -12.74
CA ASP A 171 5.27 13.08 -13.12
C ASP A 171 5.30 12.34 -14.46
N ARG A 172 6.10 12.82 -15.41
CA ARG A 172 6.25 12.21 -16.73
C ARG A 172 6.85 10.81 -16.63
N ASP A 173 7.94 10.66 -15.87
CA ASP A 173 8.62 9.38 -15.70
C ASP A 173 7.73 8.40 -14.96
N ALA A 174 7.03 8.85 -13.92
CA ALA A 174 6.05 8.04 -13.21
C ALA A 174 4.92 7.56 -14.14
N THR A 175 4.37 8.46 -14.97
CA THR A 175 3.31 8.11 -15.93
C THR A 175 3.79 7.06 -16.94
N VAL A 176 4.97 7.23 -17.51
CA VAL A 176 5.57 6.27 -18.46
C VAL A 176 5.79 4.91 -17.77
N THR A 177 6.36 4.91 -16.57
CA THR A 177 6.60 3.68 -15.79
C THR A 177 5.30 2.94 -15.47
N ILE A 178 4.25 3.68 -15.09
CA ILE A 178 2.92 3.11 -14.85
C ILE A 178 2.36 2.49 -16.12
N ASP A 179 2.35 3.21 -17.24
CA ASP A 179 1.78 2.75 -18.50
C ASP A 179 2.48 1.50 -19.02
N GLU A 180 3.82 1.48 -18.99
CA GLU A 180 4.60 0.32 -19.39
C GLU A 180 4.36 -0.88 -18.47
N THR A 181 4.29 -0.66 -17.15
CA THR A 181 3.98 -1.72 -16.19
C THR A 181 2.61 -2.34 -16.48
N ILE A 182 1.58 -1.53 -16.65
CA ILE A 182 0.22 -2.01 -16.95
C ILE A 182 0.17 -2.75 -18.29
N ARG A 183 0.90 -2.28 -19.31
CA ARG A 183 1.02 -2.94 -20.61
C ARG A 183 1.65 -4.33 -20.49
N LEU A 184 2.71 -4.47 -19.69
CA LEU A 184 3.38 -5.75 -19.46
C LEU A 184 2.52 -6.70 -18.63
N VAL A 185 1.91 -6.21 -17.55
CA VAL A 185 1.00 -6.98 -16.70
C VAL A 185 -0.17 -7.56 -17.52
N ARG A 186 -0.75 -6.77 -18.42
CA ARG A 186 -1.85 -7.21 -19.30
C ARG A 186 -1.49 -8.46 -20.13
N ARG A 187 -0.24 -8.59 -20.55
CA ARG A 187 0.23 -9.75 -21.33
C ARG A 187 0.36 -11.04 -20.51
N LEU A 188 0.48 -10.91 -19.20
CA LEU A 188 0.60 -12.03 -18.26
C LEU A 188 -0.75 -12.51 -17.73
N LEU A 189 -1.79 -11.70 -17.90
CA LEU A 189 -3.12 -12.05 -17.39
C LEU A 189 -3.78 -13.09 -18.30
N PRO A 190 -4.57 -14.02 -17.72
CA PRO A 190 -5.35 -14.96 -18.51
C PRO A 190 -6.27 -14.20 -19.45
N THR A 191 -6.29 -14.62 -20.72
CA THR A 191 -7.31 -14.16 -21.67
C THR A 191 -8.66 -14.73 -21.23
N PRO A 192 -9.75 -13.95 -21.30
CA PRO A 192 -11.08 -14.51 -21.09
C PRO A 192 -11.25 -15.70 -22.04
N GLU A 193 -11.43 -16.90 -21.50
CA GLU A 193 -11.81 -18.06 -22.31
C GLU A 193 -13.13 -17.74 -23.00
N GLY A 194 -13.14 -17.63 -24.33
CA GLY A 194 -14.36 -17.45 -25.07
C GLY A 194 -14.31 -16.69 -26.40
N VAL A 195 -13.19 -16.73 -27.13
CA VAL A 195 -13.25 -16.62 -28.61
C VAL A 195 -12.38 -17.72 -29.16
N ALA A 196 -13.02 -18.89 -29.40
CA ALA A 196 -12.44 -19.90 -30.27
C ALA A 196 -12.18 -19.20 -31.61
N GLU A 197 -10.90 -19.09 -32.01
CA GLU A 197 -10.58 -18.73 -33.38
C GLU A 197 -11.27 -19.76 -34.29
N PRO A 198 -11.98 -19.34 -35.35
CA PRO A 198 -12.49 -20.28 -36.31
C PRO A 198 -11.29 -20.99 -36.95
N THR A 199 -11.22 -22.30 -36.73
CA THR A 199 -10.26 -23.19 -37.39
C THR A 199 -10.37 -22.99 -38.91
N PRO A 200 -9.25 -22.86 -39.63
CA PRO A 200 -9.25 -22.66 -41.07
C PRO A 200 -9.82 -23.88 -41.87
#